data_3732d4b1f8b01276c1edceece58a5588
#
_entry.id   3732d4b1f8b01276c1edceece58a5588
#
_cell.length_a   1.000
_cell.length_b   1.000
_cell.length_c   1.000
_cell.angle_alpha   90.00
_cell.angle_beta   90.00
_cell.angle_gamma   90.00
#
_symmetry.space_group_name_H-M   'P 1'
#
loop_
_entity.id
_entity.type
_entity.pdbx_description
1 polymer ?
#
loop_
_entity_poly.entity_id
_entity_poly.type
_entity_poly.pdbx_seq_one_letter_code
_entity_poly.pdbx_strand_id
1 'polypeptide(L)'
;MSIQVWTYILVGLTFALYIGIAFASRTRTTKGFYVAGHGVPAFFNGMATGADWMSAASFISMAGLISFLGYDGSIYLMGWTGGYVLLALLLAPYLRKFGKFTVPDFIGDRYYSNTARTVAVICALIVSFTYVAGQMRGVGIVFSQFLQVEITTGVIIGMAVVLVFAFLGGMKGITYTQVAQYCVLIFDVRLPKGVLCSGMDSIFPFLTPFEFYAALAIGLCGG
;
A
#
# COMPACT_ATOMS: atom_id res chain seq x y z
N MET A 1 24.56 -10.77 21.08
CA MET A 1 24.34 -10.42 19.66
C MET A 1 24.10 -8.93 19.56
N SER A 2 24.74 -8.24 18.63
CA SER A 2 24.49 -6.80 18.42
C SER A 2 23.09 -6.56 17.84
N ILE A 3 22.50 -5.39 18.10
CA ILE A 3 21.20 -4.99 17.57
C ILE A 3 21.18 -5.10 16.03
N GLN A 4 22.28 -4.78 15.37
CA GLN A 4 22.44 -4.91 13.93
C GLN A 4 22.24 -6.35 13.41
N VAL A 5 22.76 -7.35 14.11
CA VAL A 5 22.58 -8.75 13.70
C VAL A 5 21.12 -9.16 13.76
N TRP A 6 20.40 -8.75 14.79
CA TRP A 6 18.95 -8.98 14.87
C TRP A 6 18.18 -8.28 13.76
N THR A 7 18.58 -7.04 13.42
CA THR A 7 17.95 -6.30 12.29
C THR A 7 18.15 -7.05 10.97
N TYR A 8 19.37 -7.52 10.67
CA TYR A 8 19.61 -8.27 9.43
C TYR A 8 18.84 -9.60 9.38
N ILE A 9 18.75 -10.31 10.51
CA ILE A 9 17.99 -11.57 10.59
C ILE A 9 16.49 -11.30 10.34
N LEU A 10 15.92 -10.31 10.99
CA LEU A 10 14.49 -9.97 10.86
C LEU A 10 14.17 -9.49 9.45
N VAL A 11 14.97 -8.61 8.87
CA VAL A 11 14.80 -8.12 7.49
C VAL A 11 14.94 -9.26 6.49
N GLY A 12 15.95 -10.12 6.66
CA GLY A 12 16.14 -11.29 5.79
C GLY A 12 14.97 -12.28 5.87
N LEU A 13 14.46 -12.54 7.07
CA LEU A 13 13.34 -13.45 7.28
C LEU A 13 12.02 -12.90 6.69
N THR A 14 11.76 -11.61 6.86
CA THR A 14 10.58 -10.97 6.26
C THR A 14 10.64 -10.96 4.74
N PHE A 15 11.78 -10.68 4.13
CA PHE A 15 11.94 -10.77 2.68
C PHE A 15 11.79 -12.20 2.18
N ALA A 16 12.36 -13.19 2.86
CA ALA A 16 12.18 -14.59 2.51
C ALA A 16 10.72 -15.01 2.56
N LEU A 17 9.97 -14.56 3.58
CA LEU A 17 8.53 -14.78 3.70
C LEU A 17 7.77 -14.18 2.51
N TYR A 18 8.04 -12.91 2.17
CA TYR A 18 7.33 -12.22 1.08
C TYR A 18 7.66 -12.83 -0.29
N ILE A 19 8.92 -13.19 -0.52
CA ILE A 19 9.32 -13.90 -1.73
C ILE A 19 8.63 -15.27 -1.80
N GLY A 20 8.54 -15.99 -0.69
CA GLY A 20 7.83 -17.26 -0.58
C GLY A 20 6.35 -17.13 -0.94
N ILE A 21 5.67 -16.10 -0.43
CA ILE A 21 4.26 -15.80 -0.76
C ILE A 21 4.12 -15.47 -2.26
N ALA A 22 5.03 -14.68 -2.83
CA ALA A 22 5.00 -14.33 -4.25
C ALA A 22 5.13 -15.57 -5.14
N PHE A 23 6.05 -16.49 -4.79
CA PHE A 23 6.20 -17.77 -5.51
C PHE A 23 4.97 -18.66 -5.37
N ALA A 24 4.42 -18.81 -4.16
CA ALA A 24 3.23 -19.61 -3.90
C ALA A 24 1.98 -19.06 -4.62
N SER A 25 1.90 -17.74 -4.78
CA SER A 25 0.78 -17.04 -5.41
C SER A 25 0.95 -16.81 -6.91
N ARG A 26 2.01 -17.37 -7.51
CA ARG A 26 2.33 -17.17 -8.92
C ARG A 26 1.16 -17.55 -9.82
N THR A 27 0.79 -16.63 -10.71
CA THR A 27 -0.27 -16.84 -11.69
C THR A 27 0.27 -16.80 -13.11
N ARG A 28 -0.31 -17.66 -13.99
CA ARG A 28 0.05 -17.73 -15.41
C ARG A 28 -1.04 -17.14 -16.32
N THR A 29 -2.12 -16.64 -15.76
CA THR A 29 -3.25 -16.11 -16.51
C THR A 29 -3.29 -14.59 -16.44
N THR A 30 -3.67 -13.93 -17.53
CA THR A 30 -3.81 -12.47 -17.60
C THR A 30 -4.77 -11.94 -16.53
N LYS A 31 -5.92 -12.59 -16.32
CA LYS A 31 -6.88 -12.23 -15.28
C LYS A 31 -6.28 -12.40 -13.87
N GLY A 32 -5.51 -13.45 -13.64
CA GLY A 32 -4.83 -13.66 -12.36
C GLY A 32 -3.76 -12.60 -12.10
N PHE A 33 -3.05 -12.18 -13.15
CA PHE A 33 -2.00 -11.18 -13.06
C PHE A 33 -2.54 -9.77 -12.77
N TYR A 34 -3.59 -9.32 -13.47
CA TYR A 34 -4.11 -7.94 -13.34
C TYR A 34 -5.17 -7.74 -12.24
N VAL A 35 -6.00 -8.76 -11.96
CA VAL A 35 -7.15 -8.63 -11.02
C VAL A 35 -7.26 -9.79 -10.04
N ALA A 36 -6.18 -10.52 -9.80
CA ALA A 36 -6.15 -11.69 -8.90
C ALA A 36 -7.25 -12.74 -9.21
N GLY A 37 -7.77 -12.76 -10.45
CA GLY A 37 -8.84 -13.64 -10.88
C GLY A 37 -10.21 -13.37 -10.25
N HIS A 38 -10.41 -12.25 -9.59
CA HIS A 38 -11.57 -11.92 -8.73
C HIS A 38 -11.82 -12.94 -7.61
N GLY A 39 -10.80 -13.72 -7.24
CA GLY A 39 -10.91 -14.83 -6.28
C GLY A 39 -10.44 -14.49 -4.86
N VAL A 40 -10.12 -13.23 -4.57
CA VAL A 40 -9.70 -12.81 -3.23
C VAL A 40 -10.94 -12.57 -2.37
N PRO A 41 -11.09 -13.26 -1.21
CA PRO A 41 -12.18 -12.99 -0.28
C PRO A 41 -12.20 -11.53 0.18
N ALA A 42 -13.40 -10.97 0.38
CA ALA A 42 -13.58 -9.56 0.75
C ALA A 42 -12.79 -9.15 2.01
N PHE A 43 -12.70 -10.05 2.99
CA PHE A 43 -11.94 -9.83 4.22
C PHE A 43 -10.43 -9.64 3.92
N PHE A 44 -9.82 -10.52 3.12
CA PHE A 44 -8.41 -10.39 2.76
C PHE A 44 -8.15 -9.19 1.84
N ASN A 45 -9.09 -8.85 0.98
CA ASN A 45 -9.00 -7.65 0.17
C ASN A 45 -9.05 -6.38 1.02
N GLY A 46 -9.90 -6.35 2.06
CA GLY A 46 -9.93 -5.28 3.05
C GLY A 46 -8.61 -5.14 3.80
N MET A 47 -8.02 -6.25 4.27
CA MET A 47 -6.71 -6.24 4.92
C MET A 47 -5.60 -5.73 3.99
N ALA A 48 -5.59 -6.16 2.73
CA ALA A 48 -4.62 -5.70 1.74
C ALA A 48 -4.75 -4.21 1.46
N THR A 49 -5.98 -3.70 1.32
CA THR A 49 -6.25 -2.26 1.15
C THR A 49 -5.81 -1.46 2.39
N GLY A 50 -6.04 -1.98 3.58
CA GLY A 50 -5.56 -1.38 4.82
C GLY A 50 -4.03 -1.31 4.89
N ALA A 51 -3.33 -2.36 4.47
CA ALA A 51 -1.87 -2.37 4.40
C ALA A 51 -1.33 -1.37 3.37
N ASP A 52 -2.01 -1.24 2.24
CA ASP A 52 -1.64 -0.29 1.18
C ASP A 52 -1.75 1.17 1.68
N TRP A 53 -2.75 1.45 2.49
CA TRP A 53 -2.92 2.73 3.15
C TRP A 53 -1.79 3.01 4.17
N MET A 54 -1.35 2.01 4.92
CA MET A 54 -0.23 2.07 5.88
C MET A 54 1.12 2.07 5.17
N SER A 55 1.31 2.98 4.22
CA SER A 55 2.51 3.10 3.39
C SER A 55 3.60 3.97 4.04
N ALA A 56 4.75 4.05 3.39
CA ALA A 56 5.83 4.97 3.79
C ALA A 56 5.37 6.43 3.84
N ALA A 57 4.41 6.82 2.99
CA ALA A 57 3.83 8.16 3.03
C ALA A 57 3.09 8.43 4.34
N SER A 58 2.31 7.47 4.85
CA SER A 58 1.58 7.61 6.12
C SER A 58 2.51 7.55 7.33
N PHE A 59 3.38 6.53 7.39
CA PHE A 59 4.21 6.29 8.59
C PHE A 59 5.44 7.19 8.70
N ILE A 60 6.08 7.53 7.58
CA ILE A 60 7.31 8.33 7.61
C ILE A 60 6.99 9.80 7.35
N SER A 61 6.28 10.08 6.25
CA SER A 61 6.05 11.45 5.80
C SER A 61 4.99 12.15 6.64
N MET A 62 3.81 11.56 6.79
CA MET A 62 2.70 12.20 7.52
C MET A 62 2.95 12.23 9.02
N ALA A 63 3.52 11.18 9.60
CA ALA A 63 3.92 11.18 11.01
C ALA A 63 4.96 12.26 11.30
N GLY A 64 5.95 12.40 10.42
CA GLY A 64 6.92 13.50 10.52
C GLY A 64 6.25 14.87 10.42
N LEU A 65 5.33 15.06 9.47
CA LEU A 65 4.61 16.32 9.30
C LEU A 65 3.78 16.68 10.54
N ILE A 66 3.05 15.71 11.11
CA ILE A 66 2.27 15.89 12.33
C ILE A 66 3.18 16.22 13.53
N SER A 67 4.35 15.56 13.62
CA SER A 67 5.33 15.86 14.66
C SER A 67 5.83 17.31 14.62
N PHE A 68 5.94 17.91 13.42
CA PHE A 68 6.38 19.30 13.28
C PHE A 68 5.24 20.31 13.39
N LEU A 69 4.09 20.05 12.76
CA LEU A 69 2.97 21.00 12.69
C LEU A 69 1.92 20.78 13.80
N GLY A 70 2.04 19.71 14.57
CA GLY A 70 1.05 19.37 15.59
C GLY A 70 -0.32 19.05 14.98
N TYR A 71 -1.40 19.52 15.63
CA TYR A 71 -2.77 19.25 15.23
C TYR A 71 -3.11 19.68 13.80
N ASP A 72 -2.53 20.79 13.35
CA ASP A 72 -2.76 21.31 11.99
C ASP A 72 -2.27 20.33 10.92
N GLY A 73 -1.22 19.55 11.19
CA GLY A 73 -0.76 18.49 10.32
C GLY A 73 -1.75 17.32 10.18
N SER A 74 -2.61 17.09 11.17
CA SER A 74 -3.61 16.01 11.14
C SER A 74 -4.73 16.23 10.11
N ILE A 75 -4.97 17.47 9.68
CA ILE A 75 -5.97 17.82 8.66
C ILE A 75 -5.70 17.08 7.34
N TYR A 76 -4.43 16.93 6.96
CA TYR A 76 -4.05 16.19 5.75
C TYR A 76 -4.48 14.70 5.83
N LEU A 77 -4.29 14.09 7.00
CA LEU A 77 -4.66 12.70 7.24
C LEU A 77 -6.19 12.52 7.22
N MET A 78 -6.92 13.44 7.83
CA MET A 78 -8.40 13.43 7.83
C MET A 78 -8.97 13.61 6.42
N GLY A 79 -8.41 14.53 5.63
CA GLY A 79 -8.81 14.73 4.25
C GLY A 79 -8.56 13.49 3.39
N TRP A 80 -7.45 12.85 3.59
CA TRP A 80 -7.07 11.59 2.92
C TRP A 80 -8.06 10.47 3.26
N THR A 81 -8.33 10.26 4.54
CA THR A 81 -9.30 9.26 5.00
C THR A 81 -10.70 9.54 4.46
N GLY A 82 -11.15 10.81 4.47
CA GLY A 82 -12.41 11.22 3.87
C GLY A 82 -12.49 10.89 2.38
N GLY A 83 -11.40 11.07 1.64
CA GLY A 83 -11.30 10.69 0.23
C GLY A 83 -11.52 9.20 -0.01
N TYR A 84 -10.96 8.33 0.83
CA TYR A 84 -11.20 6.88 0.75
C TYR A 84 -12.64 6.50 1.02
N VAL A 85 -13.30 7.15 1.98
CA VAL A 85 -14.73 6.92 2.27
C VAL A 85 -15.59 7.30 1.07
N LEU A 86 -15.33 8.46 0.46
CA LEU A 86 -16.02 8.89 -0.75
C LEU A 86 -15.78 7.92 -1.91
N LEU A 87 -14.55 7.46 -2.09
CA LEU A 87 -14.21 6.46 -3.11
C LEU A 87 -15.00 5.16 -2.89
N ALA A 88 -15.04 4.66 -1.65
CA ALA A 88 -15.72 3.41 -1.31
C ALA A 88 -17.24 3.49 -1.53
N LEU A 89 -17.85 4.60 -1.15
CA LEU A 89 -19.30 4.77 -1.19
C LEU A 89 -19.82 5.19 -2.56
N LEU A 90 -19.09 6.09 -3.24
CA LEU A 90 -19.61 6.73 -4.46
C LEU A 90 -18.98 6.17 -5.74
N LEU A 91 -17.72 5.78 -5.75
CA LEU A 91 -17.03 5.42 -6.99
C LEU A 91 -16.85 3.90 -7.17
N ALA A 92 -16.43 3.20 -6.14
CA ALA A 92 -16.10 1.77 -6.24
C ALA A 92 -17.28 0.89 -6.72
N PRO A 93 -18.52 1.08 -6.25
CA PRO A 93 -19.67 0.28 -6.73
C PRO A 93 -19.94 0.46 -8.22
N TYR A 94 -19.76 1.69 -8.74
CA TYR A 94 -19.97 1.98 -10.18
C TYR A 94 -18.86 1.40 -11.03
N LEU A 95 -17.60 1.56 -10.64
CA LEU A 95 -16.45 0.98 -11.33
C LEU A 95 -16.56 -0.53 -11.43
N ARG A 96 -17.00 -1.16 -10.34
CA ARG A 96 -17.21 -2.61 -10.31
C ARG A 96 -18.32 -3.06 -11.27
N LYS A 97 -19.48 -2.40 -11.25
CA LYS A 97 -20.57 -2.72 -12.19
C LYS A 97 -20.15 -2.56 -13.63
N PHE A 98 -19.25 -1.65 -13.92
CA PHE A 98 -18.72 -1.42 -15.25
C PHE A 98 -17.81 -2.55 -15.73
N GLY A 99 -17.15 -3.26 -14.82
CA GLY A 99 -16.40 -4.50 -15.09
C GLY A 99 -15.12 -4.34 -15.92
N LYS A 100 -14.52 -3.14 -15.95
CA LYS A 100 -13.24 -2.89 -16.61
C LYS A 100 -12.09 -2.96 -15.62
N PHE A 101 -10.88 -3.23 -16.12
CA PHE A 101 -9.70 -3.43 -15.28
C PHE A 101 -9.03 -2.14 -14.85
N THR A 102 -9.20 -1.05 -15.61
CA THR A 102 -8.50 0.21 -15.37
C THR A 102 -9.43 1.41 -15.43
N VAL A 103 -9.08 2.47 -14.69
CA VAL A 103 -9.80 3.75 -14.72
C VAL A 103 -9.76 4.41 -16.11
N PRO A 104 -8.63 4.40 -16.86
CA PRO A 104 -8.61 4.88 -18.24
C PRO A 104 -9.60 4.16 -19.18
N ASP A 105 -9.77 2.86 -19.01
CA ASP A 105 -10.77 2.12 -19.80
C ASP A 105 -12.19 2.55 -19.46
N PHE A 106 -12.48 2.74 -18.17
CA PHE A 106 -13.75 3.28 -17.73
C PHE A 106 -14.04 4.66 -18.34
N ILE A 107 -13.06 5.58 -18.33
CA ILE A 107 -13.20 6.92 -18.88
C ILE A 107 -13.42 6.83 -20.41
N GLY A 108 -12.61 6.04 -21.12
CA GLY A 108 -12.73 5.87 -22.55
C GLY A 108 -14.09 5.35 -23.00
N ASP A 109 -14.61 4.36 -22.30
CA ASP A 109 -15.90 3.76 -22.60
C ASP A 109 -17.06 4.66 -22.16
N ARG A 110 -16.93 5.39 -21.04
CA ARG A 110 -17.95 6.31 -20.54
C ARG A 110 -18.18 7.51 -21.45
N TYR A 111 -17.10 8.02 -22.02
CA TYR A 111 -17.15 9.18 -22.93
C TYR A 111 -17.14 8.78 -24.41
N TYR A 112 -17.10 7.50 -24.74
CA TYR A 112 -17.03 6.99 -26.11
C TYR A 112 -15.92 7.63 -26.94
N SER A 113 -14.77 7.91 -26.31
CA SER A 113 -13.67 8.64 -26.91
C SER A 113 -12.32 7.99 -26.67
N ASN A 114 -11.62 7.63 -27.74
CA ASN A 114 -10.25 7.14 -27.65
C ASN A 114 -9.27 8.23 -27.20
N THR A 115 -9.52 9.47 -27.53
CA THR A 115 -8.73 10.60 -27.07
C THR A 115 -8.81 10.75 -25.54
N ALA A 116 -10.03 10.66 -24.98
CA ALA A 116 -10.24 10.69 -23.53
C ALA A 116 -9.50 9.54 -22.84
N ARG A 117 -9.53 8.32 -23.41
CA ARG A 117 -8.77 7.17 -22.91
C ARG A 117 -7.28 7.43 -22.91
N THR A 118 -6.72 7.94 -24.01
CA THR A 118 -5.29 8.23 -24.13
C THR A 118 -4.83 9.28 -23.12
N VAL A 119 -5.58 10.36 -22.96
CA VAL A 119 -5.28 11.40 -21.96
C VAL A 119 -5.34 10.80 -20.54
N ALA A 120 -6.34 9.99 -20.24
CA ALA A 120 -6.46 9.33 -18.94
C ALA A 120 -5.28 8.38 -18.64
N VAL A 121 -4.78 7.65 -19.66
CA VAL A 121 -3.57 6.82 -19.52
C VAL A 121 -2.35 7.66 -19.21
N ILE A 122 -2.13 8.76 -19.93
CA ILE A 122 -0.99 9.66 -19.68
C ILE A 122 -1.06 10.21 -18.26
N CYS A 123 -2.22 10.71 -17.82
CA CYS A 123 -2.42 11.19 -16.46
C CYS A 123 -2.14 10.09 -15.43
N ALA A 124 -2.65 8.88 -15.64
CA ALA A 124 -2.43 7.75 -14.74
C ALA A 124 -0.94 7.38 -14.64
N LEU A 125 -0.19 7.42 -15.75
CA LEU A 125 1.24 7.16 -15.76
C LEU A 125 2.01 8.23 -14.96
N ILE A 126 1.70 9.51 -15.14
CA ILE A 126 2.34 10.61 -14.40
C ILE A 126 2.07 10.46 -12.90
N VAL A 127 0.83 10.23 -12.49
CA VAL A 127 0.44 10.03 -11.09
C VAL A 127 1.16 8.83 -10.49
N SER A 128 1.14 7.70 -11.18
CA SER A 128 1.79 6.46 -10.70
C SER A 128 3.30 6.62 -10.58
N PHE A 129 3.94 7.28 -11.56
CA PHE A 129 5.38 7.54 -11.50
C PHE A 129 5.76 8.42 -10.31
N THR A 130 5.02 9.50 -10.09
CA THR A 130 5.26 10.42 -8.96
C THR A 130 5.07 9.69 -7.62
N TYR A 131 4.02 8.87 -7.52
CA TYR A 131 3.76 8.06 -6.33
C TYR A 131 4.90 7.07 -6.05
N VAL A 132 5.31 6.30 -7.05
CA VAL A 132 6.40 5.31 -6.92
C VAL A 132 7.72 6.00 -6.53
N ALA A 133 8.05 7.14 -7.13
CA ALA A 133 9.25 7.90 -6.80
C ALA A 133 9.27 8.30 -5.31
N GLY A 134 8.15 8.78 -4.78
CA GLY A 134 7.99 9.10 -3.36
C GLY A 134 8.14 7.88 -2.45
N GLN A 135 7.51 6.76 -2.79
CA GLN A 135 7.60 5.52 -2.03
C GLN A 135 9.03 4.94 -2.02
N MET A 136 9.71 4.94 -3.16
CA MET A 136 11.09 4.44 -3.26
C MET A 136 12.06 5.29 -2.43
N ARG A 137 11.85 6.60 -2.35
CA ARG A 137 12.64 7.46 -1.46
C ARG A 137 12.45 7.07 0.01
N GLY A 138 11.21 6.77 0.43
CA GLY A 138 10.92 6.26 1.78
C GLY A 138 11.66 4.96 2.08
N VAL A 139 11.61 4.00 1.16
CA VAL A 139 12.35 2.73 1.27
C VAL A 139 13.86 2.98 1.39
N GLY A 140 14.41 3.88 0.58
CA GLY A 140 15.83 4.25 0.63
C GLY A 140 16.26 4.81 1.99
N ILE A 141 15.45 5.67 2.60
CA ILE A 141 15.69 6.24 3.93
C ILE A 141 15.69 5.13 4.99
N VAL A 142 14.69 4.23 4.96
CA VAL A 142 14.60 3.11 5.90
C VAL A 142 15.80 2.18 5.77
N PHE A 143 16.19 1.80 4.57
CA PHE A 143 17.35 0.94 4.35
C PHE A 143 18.66 1.60 4.74
N SER A 144 18.81 2.90 4.44
CA SER A 144 19.97 3.67 4.90
C SER A 144 20.11 3.65 6.42
N GLN A 145 19.01 3.85 7.12
CA GLN A 145 19.00 3.89 8.58
C GLN A 145 19.28 2.52 9.21
N PHE A 146 18.65 1.47 8.71
CA PHE A 146 18.72 0.14 9.34
C PHE A 146 19.85 -0.73 8.80
N LEU A 147 20.17 -0.66 7.51
CA LEU A 147 21.22 -1.44 6.87
C LEU A 147 22.55 -0.69 6.79
N GLN A 148 22.60 0.57 7.23
CA GLN A 148 23.81 1.42 7.18
C GLN A 148 24.40 1.51 5.76
N VAL A 149 23.53 1.62 4.75
CA VAL A 149 23.90 1.79 3.34
C VAL A 149 23.54 3.20 2.87
N GLU A 150 24.14 3.64 1.78
CA GLU A 150 23.74 4.89 1.14
C GLU A 150 22.28 4.82 0.65
N ILE A 151 21.55 5.95 0.74
CA ILE A 151 20.13 6.03 0.34
C ILE A 151 19.91 5.52 -1.08
N THR A 152 20.79 5.89 -2.02
CA THR A 152 20.75 5.44 -3.41
C THR A 152 20.82 3.92 -3.53
N THR A 153 21.74 3.30 -2.79
CA THR A 153 21.88 1.84 -2.74
C THR A 153 20.62 1.20 -2.13
N GLY A 154 20.07 1.79 -1.08
CA GLY A 154 18.81 1.35 -0.46
C GLY A 154 17.63 1.38 -1.44
N VAL A 155 17.51 2.43 -2.24
CA VAL A 155 16.50 2.55 -3.30
C VAL A 155 16.66 1.45 -4.36
N ILE A 156 17.88 1.21 -4.81
CA ILE A 156 18.17 0.16 -5.84
C ILE A 156 17.79 -1.22 -5.31
N ILE A 157 18.21 -1.56 -4.09
CA ILE A 157 17.88 -2.84 -3.45
C ILE A 157 16.34 -2.97 -3.32
N GLY A 158 15.67 -1.95 -2.79
CA GLY A 158 14.23 -1.96 -2.62
C GLY A 158 13.48 -2.11 -3.94
N MET A 159 13.91 -1.39 -4.98
CA MET A 159 13.33 -1.50 -6.31
C MET A 159 13.51 -2.88 -6.92
N ALA A 160 14.69 -3.48 -6.78
CA ALA A 160 14.95 -4.85 -7.26
C ALA A 160 14.02 -5.86 -6.58
N VAL A 161 13.84 -5.76 -5.27
CA VAL A 161 12.93 -6.61 -4.49
C VAL A 161 11.48 -6.44 -4.95
N VAL A 162 11.02 -5.20 -5.10
CA VAL A 162 9.64 -4.91 -5.57
C VAL A 162 9.41 -5.44 -6.98
N LEU A 163 10.38 -5.30 -7.89
CA LEU A 163 10.29 -5.85 -9.25
C LEU A 163 10.14 -7.37 -9.22
N VAL A 164 10.91 -8.07 -8.40
CA VAL A 164 10.79 -9.52 -8.25
C VAL A 164 9.37 -9.92 -7.81
N PHE A 165 8.80 -9.22 -6.83
CA PHE A 165 7.41 -9.50 -6.39
C PHE A 165 6.41 -9.25 -7.49
N ALA A 166 6.51 -8.11 -8.17
CA ALA A 166 5.59 -7.72 -9.22
C ALA A 166 5.60 -8.71 -10.40
N PHE A 167 6.80 -9.13 -10.84
CA PHE A 167 6.92 -10.08 -11.94
C PHE A 167 6.48 -11.49 -11.59
N LEU A 168 6.76 -11.97 -10.39
CA LEU A 168 6.45 -13.35 -9.99
C LEU A 168 4.99 -13.52 -9.58
N GLY A 169 4.47 -12.61 -8.77
CA GLY A 169 3.18 -12.76 -8.11
C GLY A 169 2.01 -12.07 -8.82
N GLY A 170 2.26 -11.02 -9.60
CA GLY A 170 1.21 -10.15 -10.12
C GLY A 170 0.31 -9.62 -9.01
N MET A 171 -0.91 -9.21 -9.32
CA MET A 171 -1.87 -8.69 -8.32
C MET A 171 -2.21 -9.70 -7.23
N LYS A 172 -2.27 -10.99 -7.57
CA LYS A 172 -2.56 -12.02 -6.57
C LYS A 172 -1.46 -12.12 -5.52
N GLY A 173 -0.20 -12.17 -5.96
CA GLY A 173 0.95 -12.23 -5.06
C GLY A 173 1.08 -10.96 -4.21
N ILE A 174 0.90 -9.79 -4.82
CA ILE A 174 0.92 -8.49 -4.14
C ILE A 174 -0.16 -8.46 -3.04
N THR A 175 -1.41 -8.83 -3.36
CA THR A 175 -2.51 -8.82 -2.39
C THR A 175 -2.23 -9.70 -1.18
N TYR A 176 -1.77 -10.94 -1.37
CA TYR A 176 -1.46 -11.81 -0.22
C TYR A 176 -0.22 -11.37 0.57
N THR A 177 0.75 -10.73 -0.08
CA THR A 177 1.87 -10.11 0.61
C THR A 177 1.40 -8.94 1.48
N GLN A 178 0.50 -8.11 0.97
CA GLN A 178 -0.13 -7.01 1.72
C GLN A 178 -0.97 -7.52 2.91
N VAL A 179 -1.67 -8.65 2.78
CA VAL A 179 -2.37 -9.29 3.90
C VAL A 179 -1.38 -9.67 5.02
N ALA A 180 -0.24 -10.25 4.66
CA ALA A 180 0.80 -10.57 5.64
C ALA A 180 1.38 -9.30 6.28
N GLN A 181 1.63 -8.26 5.48
CA GLN A 181 2.08 -6.95 5.99
C GLN A 181 1.06 -6.32 6.94
N TYR A 182 -0.24 -6.39 6.62
CA TYR A 182 -1.30 -5.91 7.50
C TYR A 182 -1.24 -6.58 8.87
N CYS A 183 -1.10 -7.90 8.93
CA CYS A 183 -0.97 -8.62 10.19
C CYS A 183 0.23 -8.12 11.00
N VAL A 184 1.39 -7.95 10.36
CA VAL A 184 2.60 -7.45 11.02
C VAL A 184 2.40 -6.03 11.54
N LEU A 185 1.87 -5.13 10.72
CA LEU A 185 1.66 -3.72 11.07
C LEU A 185 0.67 -3.55 12.23
N ILE A 186 -0.46 -4.26 12.20
CA ILE A 186 -1.45 -4.20 13.29
C ILE A 186 -0.90 -4.78 14.58
N PHE A 187 -0.10 -5.85 14.50
CA PHE A 187 0.56 -6.41 15.68
C PHE A 187 1.59 -5.43 16.25
N ASP A 188 2.38 -4.79 15.39
CA ASP A 188 3.37 -3.80 15.78
C ASP A 188 2.75 -2.56 16.45
N VAL A 189 1.65 -2.05 15.91
CA VAL A 189 0.91 -0.90 16.47
C VAL A 189 0.29 -1.24 17.84
N ARG A 190 -0.09 -2.49 18.09
CA ARG A 190 -0.70 -2.92 19.36
C ARG A 190 0.28 -3.26 20.48
N LEU A 191 1.56 -3.42 20.17
CA LEU A 191 2.56 -3.64 21.21
C LEU A 191 2.77 -2.35 22.02
N PRO A 192 2.76 -2.41 23.37
CA PRO A 192 3.00 -1.25 24.22
C PRO A 192 4.45 -0.80 24.02
N LYS A 193 4.64 0.25 23.25
CA LYS A 193 5.96 0.79 22.90
C LYS A 193 6.26 2.02 23.74
N GLY A 194 7.05 1.83 24.78
CA GLY A 194 7.60 2.94 25.53
C GLY A 194 8.63 3.80 24.80
N VAL A 195 8.78 3.69 23.49
CA VAL A 195 9.89 4.33 22.74
C VAL A 195 9.46 5.02 21.43
N LEU A 196 8.29 4.77 20.88
CA LEU A 196 7.84 5.43 19.65
C LEU A 196 6.85 6.55 19.97
N CYS A 197 7.38 7.78 19.97
CA CYS A 197 6.68 9.07 19.89
C CYS A 197 5.27 9.13 20.52
N SER A 198 5.17 9.63 21.72
CA SER A 198 3.93 9.90 22.47
C SER A 198 2.85 10.70 21.72
N GLY A 199 3.19 11.31 20.58
CA GLY A 199 2.23 12.01 19.71
C GLY A 199 1.47 11.08 18.76
N MET A 200 2.05 9.97 18.34
CA MET A 200 1.40 8.99 17.46
C MET A 200 0.39 8.12 18.20
N ASP A 201 0.68 7.79 19.48
CA ASP A 201 -0.18 6.94 20.30
C ASP A 201 -1.56 7.55 20.57
N SER A 202 -1.70 8.87 20.48
CA SER A 202 -2.97 9.57 20.71
C SER A 202 -3.88 9.61 19.50
N ILE A 203 -3.36 9.50 18.28
CA ILE A 203 -4.13 9.62 17.04
C ILE A 203 -4.45 8.25 16.45
N PHE A 204 -3.53 7.29 16.59
CA PHE A 204 -3.66 5.94 16.01
C PHE A 204 -4.85 5.12 16.52
N PRO A 205 -5.24 5.12 17.81
CA PRO A 205 -6.39 4.37 18.29
C PRO A 205 -7.72 4.81 17.67
N PHE A 206 -7.80 6.06 17.20
CA PHE A 206 -9.00 6.60 16.56
C PHE A 206 -9.07 6.29 15.07
N LEU A 207 -7.93 6.18 14.39
CA LEU A 207 -7.86 6.01 12.93
C LEU A 207 -7.90 4.54 12.51
N THR A 208 -7.22 3.66 13.25
CA THR A 208 -7.12 2.24 12.88
C THR A 208 -8.46 1.51 12.76
N PRO A 209 -9.46 1.67 13.65
CA PRO A 209 -10.76 1.06 13.47
C PRO A 209 -11.49 1.60 12.25
N PHE A 210 -11.43 2.91 12.03
CA PHE A 210 -12.14 3.56 10.94
C PHE A 210 -11.55 3.19 9.58
N GLU A 211 -10.23 3.14 9.48
CA GLU A 211 -9.51 2.69 8.29
C GLU A 211 -9.78 1.22 7.97
N PHE A 212 -9.81 0.37 8.99
CA PHE A 212 -10.18 -1.04 8.84
C PHE A 212 -11.59 -1.18 8.30
N TYR A 213 -12.55 -0.44 8.83
CA TYR A 213 -13.94 -0.47 8.34
C TYR A 213 -14.08 0.12 6.94
N ALA A 214 -13.35 1.18 6.61
CA ALA A 214 -13.33 1.74 5.26
C ALA A 214 -12.72 0.76 4.27
N ALA A 215 -11.60 0.14 4.60
CA ALA A 215 -10.95 -0.88 3.79
C ALA A 215 -11.82 -2.15 3.65
N LEU A 216 -12.51 -2.55 4.72
CA LEU A 216 -13.47 -3.65 4.70
C LEU A 216 -14.67 -3.32 3.80
N ALA A 217 -15.19 -2.09 3.87
CA ALA A 217 -16.28 -1.64 3.00
C ALA A 217 -15.86 -1.66 1.52
N ILE A 218 -14.65 -1.21 1.20
CA ILE A 218 -14.07 -1.30 -0.16
C ILE A 218 -13.93 -2.78 -0.56
N GLY A 219 -13.45 -3.62 0.34
CA GLY A 219 -13.32 -5.06 0.13
C GLY A 219 -14.67 -5.74 -0.12
N LEU A 220 -15.71 -5.40 0.64
CA LEU A 220 -17.07 -5.93 0.46
C LEU A 220 -17.74 -5.43 -0.83
N CYS A 221 -17.47 -4.20 -1.23
CA CYS A 221 -17.92 -3.67 -2.53
C CYS A 221 -17.09 -4.19 -3.70
N GLY A 222 -15.88 -4.68 -3.45
CA GLY A 222 -14.91 -5.17 -4.44
C GLY A 222 -14.86 -6.71 -4.62
N GLY A 223 -15.48 -7.49 -3.71
CA GLY A 223 -15.50 -8.98 -3.71
C GLY A 223 -16.57 -9.67 -4.58
#